data_d641ee8266caa11341e0995db9d950ce
#
_entry.id   d641ee8266caa11341e0995db9d950ce
#
_cell.length_a   1.000
_cell.length_b   1.000
_cell.length_c   1.000
_cell.angle_alpha   90.00
_cell.angle_beta   90.00
_cell.angle_gamma   90.00
#
_symmetry.space_group_name_H-M   'P 1'
#
loop_
_entity.id
_entity.type
_entity.pdbx_description
1 polymer ?
#
loop_
_entity_poly.entity_id
_entity_poly.type
_entity_poly.pdbx_seq_one_letter_code
_entity_poly.pdbx_strand_id
1 'polypeptide(L)'
;MDKSPTFPLVQAGTPPYNQLPSRLPRSNSLIIRAKYRVENAIRNIIIKFEQEFMGRGPDEVRAFVVRDLVVVRLKGVLTLAERQLAKTTEGVDMVKRLRQNLIALGRDKLCDQVSEITGAKTLALFTDIDVQIGERVFVFTLDRDIQGGTR
;
A
#
# COMPACT_ATOMS: atom_id res chain seq x y z
N MET A 1 -6.75 40.32 10.51
CA MET A 1 -5.85 39.48 11.36
C MET A 1 -6.12 38.04 11.07
N ASP A 2 -5.32 37.51 10.15
CA ASP A 2 -5.36 36.13 9.74
C ASP A 2 -4.64 35.27 10.78
N LYS A 3 -5.39 34.42 11.49
CA LYS A 3 -4.82 33.41 12.37
C LYS A 3 -4.95 32.04 11.68
N SER A 4 -4.09 31.81 10.71
CA SER A 4 -3.89 30.47 10.18
C SER A 4 -3.33 29.58 11.31
N PRO A 5 -3.90 28.40 11.55
CA PRO A 5 -3.33 27.50 12.54
C PRO A 5 -1.97 26.99 12.05
N THR A 6 -0.93 27.32 12.79
CA THR A 6 0.41 26.77 12.60
C THR A 6 0.39 25.33 13.09
N PHE A 7 0.41 24.37 12.17
CA PHE A 7 0.69 22.98 12.53
C PHE A 7 2.17 22.86 12.88
N PRO A 8 2.54 22.25 14.02
CA PRO A 8 3.94 21.99 14.30
C PRO A 8 4.50 21.07 13.22
N LEU A 9 5.58 21.51 12.59
CA LEU A 9 6.38 20.65 11.71
C LEU A 9 6.81 19.42 12.53
N VAL A 10 6.23 18.27 12.22
CA VAL A 10 6.72 17.01 12.72
C VAL A 10 8.11 16.83 12.11
N GLN A 11 9.13 17.04 12.95
CA GLN A 11 10.50 16.83 12.52
C GLN A 11 10.64 15.39 12.02
N ALA A 12 11.12 15.29 10.81
CA ALA A 12 11.40 14.03 10.12
C ALA A 12 12.36 13.18 10.94
N GLY A 13 11.88 12.06 11.39
CA GLY A 13 12.62 11.05 12.13
C GLY A 13 11.77 9.81 12.28
N THR A 14 11.11 9.36 11.20
CA THR A 14 10.62 8.00 11.18
C THR A 14 11.85 7.09 11.17
N PRO A 15 12.09 6.30 12.23
CA PRO A 15 13.19 5.35 12.23
C PRO A 15 13.03 4.41 11.03
N PRO A 16 14.14 3.97 10.42
CA PRO A 16 14.05 3.01 9.33
C PRO A 16 13.24 1.80 9.79
N TYR A 17 12.40 1.30 8.93
CA TYR A 17 11.39 0.25 9.12
C TYR A 17 11.91 -1.02 9.87
N ASN A 18 13.22 -1.14 10.08
CA ASN A 18 13.89 -2.28 10.73
C ASN A 18 14.29 -2.05 12.19
N GLN A 19 14.03 -0.89 12.79
CA GLN A 19 14.40 -0.66 14.18
C GLN A 19 13.16 -0.48 15.05
N LEU A 20 12.69 -1.60 15.62
CA LEU A 20 11.77 -1.57 16.74
C LEU A 20 12.48 -0.93 17.95
N PRO A 21 11.88 0.05 18.61
CA PRO A 21 12.43 0.58 19.87
C PRO A 21 12.55 -0.56 20.89
N SER A 22 13.71 -0.69 21.49
CA SER A 22 14.10 -1.80 22.37
C SER A 22 13.32 -1.89 23.69
N ARG A 23 12.42 -0.95 23.99
CA ARG A 23 11.59 -0.95 25.20
C ARG A 23 10.21 -0.36 24.96
N LEU A 24 9.28 -1.20 24.50
CA LEU A 24 7.85 -0.88 24.56
C LEU A 24 7.21 -1.66 25.74
N PRO A 25 6.14 -1.13 26.35
CA PRO A 25 5.37 -1.88 27.35
C PRO A 25 4.94 -3.23 26.76
N ARG A 26 5.05 -4.30 27.57
CA ARG A 26 4.83 -5.69 27.08
C ARG A 26 3.49 -5.91 26.35
N SER A 27 2.42 -5.24 26.76
CA SER A 27 1.11 -5.32 26.10
C SER A 27 1.07 -4.63 24.74
N ASN A 28 1.70 -3.46 24.60
CA ASN A 28 1.79 -2.76 23.32
C ASN A 28 2.76 -3.42 22.33
N SER A 29 3.77 -4.17 22.83
CA SER A 29 4.74 -4.84 21.97
C SER A 29 4.11 -5.97 21.14
N LEU A 30 3.12 -6.71 21.69
CA LEU A 30 2.43 -7.78 20.97
C LEU A 30 1.51 -7.22 19.86
N ILE A 31 0.78 -6.13 20.15
CA ILE A 31 -0.09 -5.47 19.18
C ILE A 31 0.73 -4.89 18.04
N ILE A 32 1.84 -4.22 18.34
CA ILE A 32 2.76 -3.66 17.34
C ILE A 32 3.38 -4.78 16.49
N ARG A 33 3.82 -5.88 17.10
CA ARG A 33 4.38 -7.03 16.36
C ARG A 33 3.33 -7.67 15.45
N ALA A 34 2.08 -7.81 15.90
CA ALA A 34 0.99 -8.32 15.09
C ALA A 34 0.71 -7.42 13.89
N LYS A 35 0.68 -6.10 14.09
CA LYS A 35 0.54 -5.10 13.02
C LYS A 35 1.66 -5.22 11.98
N TYR A 36 2.92 -5.24 12.41
CA TYR A 36 4.07 -5.39 11.51
C TYR A 36 4.04 -6.71 10.72
N ARG A 37 3.60 -7.78 11.34
CA ARG A 37 3.47 -9.08 10.68
C ARG A 37 2.45 -9.02 9.55
N VAL A 38 1.30 -8.39 9.80
CA VAL A 38 0.26 -8.19 8.77
C VAL A 38 0.76 -7.28 7.65
N GLU A 39 1.36 -6.14 7.99
CA GLU A 39 1.91 -5.20 7.00
C GLU A 39 2.98 -5.85 6.12
N ASN A 40 3.89 -6.65 6.70
CA ASN A 40 4.90 -7.39 5.94
C ASN A 40 4.29 -8.47 5.03
N ALA A 41 3.27 -9.19 5.51
CA ALA A 41 2.58 -10.19 4.70
C ALA A 41 1.85 -9.53 3.51
N ILE A 42 1.18 -8.41 3.75
CA ILE A 42 0.55 -7.60 2.68
C ILE A 42 1.58 -7.12 1.67
N ARG A 43 2.69 -6.55 2.16
CA ARG A 43 3.79 -6.11 1.29
C ARG A 43 4.27 -7.24 0.36
N ASN A 44 4.46 -8.43 0.90
CA ASN A 44 4.96 -9.58 0.14
C ASN A 44 3.98 -10.03 -0.95
N ILE A 45 2.67 -10.09 -0.66
CA ILE A 45 1.68 -10.46 -1.68
C ILE A 45 1.55 -9.40 -2.77
N ILE A 46 1.70 -8.13 -2.45
CA ILE A 46 1.68 -7.05 -3.45
C ILE A 46 2.91 -7.13 -4.36
N ILE A 47 4.10 -7.36 -3.80
CA ILE A 47 5.32 -7.55 -4.61
C ILE A 47 5.14 -8.73 -5.57
N LYS A 48 4.64 -9.85 -5.08
CA LYS A 48 4.38 -11.04 -5.89
C LYS A 48 3.33 -10.77 -6.98
N PHE A 49 2.27 -10.06 -6.64
CA PHE A 49 1.24 -9.64 -7.58
C PHE A 49 1.81 -8.79 -8.73
N GLU A 50 2.60 -7.77 -8.39
CA GLU A 50 3.26 -6.92 -9.39
C GLU A 50 4.21 -7.75 -10.29
N GLN A 51 4.97 -8.67 -9.73
CA GLN A 51 5.83 -9.56 -10.51
C GLN A 51 5.05 -10.46 -11.47
N GLU A 52 3.96 -11.05 -11.01
CA GLU A 52 3.14 -11.98 -11.81
C GLU A 52 2.35 -11.25 -12.91
N PHE A 53 1.75 -10.10 -12.61
CA PHE A 53 0.86 -9.39 -13.54
C PHE A 53 1.55 -8.33 -14.37
N MET A 54 2.58 -7.68 -13.83
CA MET A 54 3.27 -6.58 -14.49
C MET A 54 4.67 -6.96 -15.02
N GLY A 55 5.13 -8.18 -14.72
CA GLY A 55 6.42 -8.69 -15.18
C GLY A 55 7.63 -8.22 -14.38
N ARG A 56 7.46 -7.31 -13.43
CA ARG A 56 8.51 -6.87 -12.50
C ARG A 56 7.93 -6.41 -11.17
N GLY A 57 8.72 -6.52 -10.10
CA GLY A 57 8.38 -5.91 -8.82
C GLY A 57 8.67 -4.40 -8.80
N PRO A 58 8.01 -3.66 -7.92
CA PRO A 58 8.30 -2.26 -7.67
C PRO A 58 9.66 -2.07 -6.98
N ASP A 59 10.22 -0.85 -7.06
CA ASP A 59 11.47 -0.52 -6.36
C ASP A 59 11.27 -0.42 -4.84
N GLU A 60 10.12 0.07 -4.41
CA GLU A 60 9.78 0.21 -2.99
C GLU A 60 8.29 -0.09 -2.78
N VAL A 61 7.98 -0.82 -1.72
CA VAL A 61 6.61 -1.07 -1.25
C VAL A 61 6.51 -0.78 0.24
N ARG A 62 5.50 0.01 0.61
CA ARG A 62 5.13 0.24 2.01
C ARG A 62 3.67 -0.12 2.21
N ALA A 63 3.38 -0.91 3.22
CA ALA A 63 2.03 -1.29 3.61
C ALA A 63 1.72 -0.76 5.01
N PHE A 64 0.53 -0.23 5.18
CA PHE A 64 0.05 0.34 6.44
C PHE A 64 -1.33 -0.21 6.76
N VAL A 65 -1.50 -0.64 7.99
CA VAL A 65 -2.81 -0.96 8.54
C VAL A 65 -3.28 0.22 9.37
N VAL A 66 -4.46 0.73 9.05
CA VAL A 66 -5.10 1.84 9.76
C VAL A 66 -6.55 1.45 10.02
N ARG A 67 -6.83 0.85 11.18
CA ARG A 67 -8.15 0.37 11.60
C ARG A 67 -8.75 -0.65 10.63
N ASP A 68 -9.75 -0.26 9.87
CA ASP A 68 -10.44 -1.05 8.84
C ASP A 68 -9.91 -0.78 7.42
N LEU A 69 -8.73 -0.17 7.31
CA LEU A 69 -8.07 0.12 6.04
C LEU A 69 -6.70 -0.55 5.97
N VAL A 70 -6.36 -1.04 4.79
CA VAL A 70 -4.99 -1.40 4.42
C VAL A 70 -4.58 -0.51 3.25
N VAL A 71 -3.54 0.27 3.45
CA VAL A 71 -2.99 1.19 2.43
C VAL A 71 -1.62 0.69 2.00
N VAL A 72 -1.42 0.54 0.69
CA VAL A 72 -0.14 0.12 0.13
C VAL A 72 0.33 1.14 -0.88
N ARG A 73 1.54 1.66 -0.68
CA ARG A 73 2.19 2.59 -1.59
C ARG A 73 3.36 1.90 -2.28
N LEU A 74 3.40 1.98 -3.60
CA LEU A 74 4.44 1.42 -4.44
C LEU A 74 5.14 2.54 -5.20
N LYS A 75 6.46 2.49 -5.25
CA LYS A 75 7.28 3.37 -6.05
C LYS A 75 8.06 2.58 -7.10
N GLY A 76 8.37 3.24 -8.22
CA GLY A 76 9.14 2.62 -9.28
C GLY A 76 8.45 1.43 -9.91
N VAL A 77 7.16 1.57 -10.24
CA VAL A 77 6.33 0.46 -10.75
C VAL A 77 6.42 0.27 -12.25
N LEU A 78 6.85 1.29 -13.01
CA LEU A 78 6.83 1.24 -14.47
C LEU A 78 7.94 0.36 -15.02
N THR A 79 7.59 -0.45 -16.01
CA THR A 79 8.56 -1.13 -16.86
C THR A 79 9.29 -0.13 -17.77
N LEU A 80 10.40 -0.55 -18.36
CA LEU A 80 11.13 0.28 -19.29
C LEU A 80 10.28 0.70 -20.50
N ALA A 81 9.47 -0.22 -21.04
CA ALA A 81 8.55 0.06 -22.13
C ALA A 81 7.48 1.09 -21.74
N GLU A 82 6.90 0.96 -20.55
CA GLU A 82 5.91 1.92 -20.03
C GLU A 82 6.51 3.31 -19.83
N ARG A 83 7.77 3.40 -19.37
CA ARG A 83 8.46 4.68 -19.25
C ARG A 83 8.66 5.37 -20.61
N GLN A 84 8.90 4.60 -21.66
CA GLN A 84 8.96 5.17 -23.02
C GLN A 84 7.59 5.70 -23.47
N LEU A 85 6.52 4.95 -23.23
CA LEU A 85 5.16 5.39 -23.54
C LEU A 85 4.75 6.63 -22.75
N ALA A 86 5.18 6.74 -21.49
CA ALA A 86 4.84 7.86 -20.60
C ALA A 86 5.40 9.22 -21.05
N LYS A 87 6.21 9.26 -22.08
CA LYS A 87 6.73 10.52 -22.68
C LYS A 87 5.66 11.30 -23.44
N THR A 88 4.54 10.70 -23.76
CA THR A 88 3.41 11.33 -24.44
C THR A 88 2.14 11.21 -23.63
N THR A 89 1.20 12.15 -23.79
CA THR A 89 -0.11 12.09 -23.13
C THR A 89 -0.89 10.83 -23.53
N GLU A 90 -0.86 10.49 -24.80
CA GLU A 90 -1.50 9.26 -25.32
C GLU A 90 -0.87 8.01 -24.72
N GLY A 91 0.46 7.96 -24.59
CA GLY A 91 1.17 6.84 -23.97
C GLY A 91 0.84 6.70 -22.48
N VAL A 92 0.68 7.79 -21.74
CA VAL A 92 0.22 7.78 -20.34
C VAL A 92 -1.16 7.11 -20.24
N ASP A 93 -2.11 7.49 -21.10
CA ASP A 93 -3.46 6.90 -21.12
C ASP A 93 -3.42 5.40 -21.45
N MET A 94 -2.56 5.00 -22.38
CA MET A 94 -2.34 3.59 -22.72
C MET A 94 -1.83 2.78 -21.53
N VAL A 95 -0.83 3.28 -20.81
CA VAL A 95 -0.28 2.63 -19.61
C VAL A 95 -1.35 2.50 -18.51
N LYS A 96 -2.11 3.56 -18.25
CA LYS A 96 -3.22 3.53 -17.29
C LYS A 96 -4.23 2.46 -17.63
N ARG A 97 -4.66 2.41 -18.88
CA ARG A 97 -5.67 1.45 -19.36
C ARG A 97 -5.17 0.02 -19.29
N LEU A 98 -3.94 -0.23 -19.71
CA LEU A 98 -3.29 -1.52 -19.59
C LEU A 98 -3.29 -2.03 -18.14
N ARG A 99 -2.82 -1.18 -17.23
CA ARG A 99 -2.72 -1.54 -15.81
C ARG A 99 -4.08 -1.71 -15.14
N GLN A 100 -5.08 -0.92 -15.48
CA GLN A 100 -6.45 -1.11 -15.00
C GLN A 100 -7.00 -2.49 -15.40
N ASN A 101 -6.78 -2.91 -16.64
CA ASN A 101 -7.20 -4.22 -17.11
C ASN A 101 -6.47 -5.36 -16.39
N LEU A 102 -5.17 -5.22 -16.16
CA LEU A 102 -4.38 -6.21 -15.43
C LEU A 102 -4.83 -6.33 -13.96
N ILE A 103 -5.08 -5.21 -13.30
CA ILE A 103 -5.63 -5.20 -11.93
C ILE A 103 -7.00 -5.87 -11.90
N ALA A 104 -7.87 -5.60 -12.85
CA ALA A 104 -9.20 -6.20 -12.92
C ALA A 104 -9.13 -7.74 -13.00
N LEU A 105 -8.15 -8.29 -13.71
CA LEU A 105 -7.94 -9.73 -13.81
C LEU A 105 -7.50 -10.38 -12.49
N GLY A 106 -6.69 -9.69 -11.69
CA GLY A 106 -6.14 -10.22 -10.44
C GLY A 106 -6.85 -9.74 -9.17
N ARG A 107 -7.88 -8.90 -9.30
CA ARG A 107 -8.55 -8.22 -8.19
C ARG A 107 -9.09 -9.18 -7.14
N ASP A 108 -9.86 -10.17 -7.53
CA ASP A 108 -10.52 -11.10 -6.62
C ASP A 108 -9.49 -11.91 -5.83
N LYS A 109 -8.47 -12.44 -6.52
CA LYS A 109 -7.36 -13.15 -5.88
C LYS A 109 -6.65 -12.28 -4.84
N LEU A 110 -6.37 -11.04 -5.19
CA LEU A 110 -5.68 -10.10 -4.31
C LEU A 110 -6.52 -9.74 -3.07
N CYS A 111 -7.82 -9.49 -3.26
CA CYS A 111 -8.76 -9.24 -2.16
C CYS A 111 -8.89 -10.45 -1.23
N ASP A 112 -8.96 -11.67 -1.78
CA ASP A 112 -9.02 -12.90 -0.99
C ASP A 112 -7.74 -13.10 -0.16
N GLN A 113 -6.57 -12.83 -0.72
CA GLN A 113 -5.29 -12.90 -0.01
C GLN A 113 -5.21 -11.87 1.13
N VAL A 114 -5.67 -10.65 0.91
CA VAL A 114 -5.73 -9.62 1.95
C VAL A 114 -6.70 -10.03 3.07
N SER A 115 -7.86 -10.59 2.71
CA SER A 115 -8.84 -11.10 3.69
C SER A 115 -8.24 -12.23 4.53
N GLU A 116 -7.51 -13.14 3.93
CA GLU A 116 -6.83 -14.24 4.63
C GLU A 116 -5.76 -13.73 5.60
N ILE A 117 -4.92 -12.80 5.17
CA ILE A 117 -3.84 -12.22 6.00
C ILE A 117 -4.41 -11.43 7.17
N THR A 118 -5.43 -10.61 6.94
CA THR A 118 -6.01 -9.73 7.95
C THR A 118 -7.01 -10.44 8.87
N GLY A 119 -7.56 -11.57 8.44
CA GLY A 119 -8.66 -12.24 9.11
C GLY A 119 -10.00 -11.46 9.04
N ALA A 120 -10.06 -10.39 8.24
CA ALA A 120 -11.23 -9.57 8.00
C ALA A 120 -11.61 -9.63 6.52
N LYS A 121 -12.91 -9.53 6.21
CA LYS A 121 -13.35 -9.54 4.82
C LYS A 121 -13.01 -8.24 4.12
N THR A 122 -12.35 -8.31 2.97
CA THR A 122 -12.16 -7.15 2.10
C THR A 122 -13.48 -6.78 1.43
N LEU A 123 -13.93 -5.55 1.64
CA LEU A 123 -15.18 -5.03 1.07
C LEU A 123 -14.96 -4.36 -0.28
N ALA A 124 -13.85 -3.62 -0.42
CA ALA A 124 -13.53 -2.91 -1.63
C ALA A 124 -12.02 -2.77 -1.81
N LEU A 125 -11.61 -2.61 -3.06
CA LEU A 125 -10.26 -2.24 -3.45
C LEU A 125 -10.32 -0.99 -4.32
N PHE A 126 -9.67 0.06 -3.86
CA PHE A 126 -9.43 1.29 -4.62
C PHE A 126 -7.96 1.33 -5.00
N THR A 127 -7.67 1.67 -6.23
CA THR A 127 -6.30 1.78 -6.72
C THR A 127 -6.19 2.83 -7.81
N ASP A 128 -5.10 3.56 -7.80
CA ASP A 128 -4.76 4.48 -8.86
C ASP A 128 -3.25 4.52 -9.06
N ILE A 129 -2.83 5.01 -10.20
CA ILE A 129 -1.43 5.16 -10.58
C ILE A 129 -1.17 6.56 -11.12
N ASP A 130 -0.13 7.20 -10.64
CA ASP A 130 0.47 8.36 -11.29
C ASP A 130 1.60 7.87 -12.21
N VAL A 131 1.32 7.88 -13.51
CA VAL A 131 2.25 7.37 -14.52
C VAL A 131 3.48 8.28 -14.67
N GLN A 132 3.34 9.57 -14.41
CA GLN A 132 4.45 10.54 -14.52
C GLN A 132 5.56 10.25 -13.51
N ILE A 133 5.18 9.96 -12.28
CA ILE A 133 6.14 9.66 -11.21
C ILE A 133 6.35 8.15 -10.98
N GLY A 134 5.56 7.30 -11.63
CA GLY A 134 5.67 5.85 -11.48
C GLY A 134 5.27 5.33 -10.10
N GLU A 135 4.30 5.96 -9.44
CA GLU A 135 3.76 5.54 -8.15
C GLU A 135 2.35 4.97 -8.28
N ARG A 136 2.06 3.95 -7.48
CA ARG A 136 0.73 3.34 -7.34
C ARG A 136 0.33 3.26 -5.88
N VAL A 137 -0.96 3.37 -5.62
CA VAL A 137 -1.55 3.15 -4.31
C VAL A 137 -2.66 2.11 -4.42
N PHE A 138 -2.71 1.17 -3.47
CA PHE A 138 -3.84 0.30 -3.22
C PHE A 138 -4.46 0.68 -1.87
N VAL A 139 -5.78 0.75 -1.81
CA VAL A 139 -6.52 0.92 -0.55
C VAL A 139 -7.58 -0.18 -0.48
N PHE A 140 -7.42 -1.07 0.50
CA PHE A 140 -8.41 -2.11 0.80
C PHE A 140 -9.24 -1.65 1.99
N THR A 141 -10.56 -1.72 1.87
CA THR A 141 -11.47 -1.52 2.98
C THR A 141 -11.91 -2.87 3.54
N LEU A 142 -11.93 -2.98 4.86
CA LEU A 142 -12.25 -4.21 5.57
C LEU A 142 -13.60 -4.10 6.30
N ASP A 143 -14.22 -5.23 6.59
CA ASP A 143 -15.51 -5.28 7.30
C ASP A 143 -15.41 -4.99 8.80
N ARG A 144 -14.19 -4.88 9.35
CA ARG A 144 -13.94 -4.57 10.76
C ARG A 144 -12.57 -3.96 10.99
N ASP A 145 -12.44 -3.28 12.13
CA ASP A 145 -11.17 -2.77 12.63
C ASP A 145 -10.28 -3.95 13.08
N ILE A 146 -9.08 -4.06 12.53
CA ILE A 146 -8.11 -5.13 12.84
C ILE A 146 -6.99 -4.69 13.76
N GLN A 147 -7.02 -3.46 14.25
CA GLN A 147 -6.03 -2.93 15.20
C GLN A 147 -6.44 -3.11 16.67
N GLY A 148 -7.59 -3.74 16.96
CA GLY A 148 -8.02 -4.07 18.29
C GLY A 148 -8.60 -2.90 19.10
N GLY A 149 -9.13 -1.91 18.42
CA GLY A 149 -9.97 -0.91 19.09
C GLY A 149 -11.30 -1.53 19.49
N THR A 150 -11.44 -1.96 20.74
CA THR A 150 -12.75 -2.15 21.35
C THR A 150 -13.50 -0.83 21.29
N ARG A 151 -14.70 -0.86 20.76
CA ARG A 151 -15.64 0.26 20.87
C ARG A 151 -15.95 0.56 22.33
#